data_aa75d0805b4fadb9796a0ed7e3af533e
#
_entry.id   aa75d0805b4fadb9796a0ed7e3af533e
#
_cell.length_a   1.000
_cell.length_b   1.000
_cell.length_c   1.000
_cell.angle_alpha   90.00
_cell.angle_beta   90.00
_cell.angle_gamma   90.00
#
_symmetry.space_group_name_H-M   'P 1'
#
loop_
_entity.id
_entity.type
_entity.pdbx_description
1 polymer ?
#
loop_
_entity_poly.entity_id
_entity_poly.type
_entity_poly.pdbx_seq_one_letter_code
_entity_poly.pdbx_strand_id
1 'polypeptide(L)'
;MSEIFIFIILLKFMIIYSLSSILNNDIKSFGHLNKIKEENINNLNLRTLDVSVNNNKKNVVIGLAFDYSWEIMRNYFISLIKAGFKNCDFVIFISGMSEETVNKIKSCGVITLDIPEGTLNAEIPINSYRWKIYSDFLKKNQEKYDKVFTCDIRDSIFQKDIFQFYEQKSFLGVFLEDGDLTERANKEWMLMLCSEEVYKTIAEKRIICAGSLIGSVDKFIEFCDIFWEIALEKKNNGIDQAILNYIVYYKKTFEDCIIIKDNHGPLMTIGITKQDISLDNDINLINFDGQIAAVIHQYDKVPERLEKINKKYDDTNLNITSILIENEKEKENNLGKSQNKSVYKNIFLFIIIIIIIMVMRYLFLLIIKKKYFNKKRFRRVKIKNYNFWE
;
A
#
# COMPACT_ATOMS: atom_id res chain seq x y z
N MET A 1 13.43 -47.42 -26.94
CA MET A 1 12.60 -47.78 -25.77
C MET A 1 13.16 -47.19 -24.45
N SER A 2 14.47 -47.02 -24.30
CA SER A 2 15.07 -46.49 -23.07
C SER A 2 14.73 -45.03 -22.75
N GLU A 3 14.70 -44.13 -23.73
CA GLU A 3 14.46 -42.71 -23.51
C GLU A 3 13.02 -42.39 -23.05
N ILE A 4 12.04 -43.13 -23.56
CA ILE A 4 10.64 -42.98 -23.13
C ILE A 4 10.43 -43.43 -21.68
N PHE A 5 11.18 -44.49 -21.29
CA PHE A 5 11.12 -45.04 -19.93
C PHE A 5 11.74 -44.05 -18.92
N ILE A 6 12.87 -43.45 -19.28
CA ILE A 6 13.55 -42.42 -18.48
C ILE A 6 12.67 -41.20 -18.33
N PHE A 7 12.02 -40.75 -19.42
CA PHE A 7 11.10 -39.59 -19.37
C PHE A 7 9.88 -39.84 -18.46
N ILE A 8 9.30 -41.05 -18.48
CA ILE A 8 8.19 -41.42 -17.60
C ILE A 8 8.61 -41.44 -16.13
N ILE A 9 9.82 -41.89 -15.83
CA ILE A 9 10.36 -41.89 -14.46
C ILE A 9 10.59 -40.47 -13.99
N LEU A 10 11.21 -39.60 -14.78
CA LEU A 10 11.44 -38.20 -14.44
C LEU A 10 10.12 -37.44 -14.21
N LEU A 11 9.11 -37.70 -15.04
CA LEU A 11 7.78 -37.10 -14.88
C LEU A 11 7.10 -37.54 -13.58
N LYS A 12 7.24 -38.82 -13.18
CA LYS A 12 6.75 -39.31 -11.88
C LYS A 12 7.46 -38.65 -10.71
N PHE A 13 8.79 -38.48 -10.78
CA PHE A 13 9.55 -37.80 -9.73
C PHE A 13 9.14 -36.33 -9.60
N MET A 14 8.96 -35.61 -10.71
CA MET A 14 8.49 -34.21 -10.67
C MET A 14 7.08 -34.10 -10.05
N ILE A 15 6.16 -35.01 -10.36
CA ILE A 15 4.81 -35.03 -9.80
C ILE A 15 4.85 -35.30 -8.29
N ILE A 16 5.65 -36.28 -7.84
CA ILE A 16 5.81 -36.63 -6.42
C ILE A 16 6.45 -35.45 -5.65
N TYR A 17 7.45 -34.80 -6.22
CA TYR A 17 8.11 -33.63 -5.59
C TYR A 17 7.15 -32.43 -5.47
N SER A 18 6.36 -32.15 -6.50
CA SER A 18 5.33 -31.08 -6.46
C SER A 18 4.23 -31.36 -5.44
N LEU A 19 3.78 -32.62 -5.33
CA LEU A 19 2.79 -33.04 -4.33
C LEU A 19 3.34 -32.97 -2.90
N SER A 20 4.59 -33.36 -2.67
CA SER A 20 5.26 -33.26 -1.38
C SER A 20 5.47 -31.80 -0.94
N SER A 21 5.78 -30.90 -1.86
CA SER A 21 5.88 -29.46 -1.59
C SER A 21 4.54 -28.82 -1.21
N ILE A 22 3.45 -29.23 -1.86
CA ILE A 22 2.08 -28.74 -1.56
C ILE A 22 1.63 -29.26 -0.20
N LEU A 23 1.79 -30.54 0.10
CA LEU A 23 1.42 -31.16 1.38
C LEU A 23 2.22 -30.59 2.57
N ASN A 24 3.51 -30.32 2.40
CA ASN A 24 4.34 -29.73 3.46
C ASN A 24 3.97 -28.27 3.77
N ASN A 25 3.48 -27.51 2.80
CA ASN A 25 2.98 -26.16 3.03
C ASN A 25 1.62 -26.15 3.77
N ASP A 26 0.74 -27.11 3.46
CA ASP A 26 -0.56 -27.22 4.14
C ASP A 26 -0.41 -27.72 5.59
N ILE A 27 0.48 -28.66 5.87
CA ILE A 27 0.76 -29.16 7.23
C ILE A 27 1.36 -28.06 8.12
N LYS A 28 2.22 -27.19 7.58
CA LYS A 28 2.78 -26.04 8.33
C LYS A 28 1.71 -25.00 8.67
N SER A 29 0.72 -24.78 7.80
CA SER A 29 -0.37 -23.83 8.06
C SER A 29 -1.34 -24.32 9.15
N PHE A 30 -1.62 -25.62 9.21
CA PHE A 30 -2.50 -26.24 10.25
C PHE A 30 -1.84 -26.28 11.63
N GLY A 31 -0.54 -26.48 11.72
CA GLY A 31 0.21 -26.48 12.98
C GLY A 31 0.25 -25.10 13.67
N HIS A 32 0.20 -24.03 12.90
CA HIS A 32 0.22 -22.65 13.41
C HIS A 32 -1.15 -22.22 14.00
N LEU A 33 -2.27 -22.69 13.44
CA LEU A 33 -3.62 -22.31 13.87
C LEU A 33 -4.00 -22.88 15.26
N ASN A 34 -3.48 -24.04 15.63
CA ASN A 34 -3.75 -24.64 16.95
C ASN A 34 -2.91 -24.03 18.08
N LYS A 35 -1.77 -23.43 17.78
CA LYS A 35 -0.90 -22.82 18.80
C LYS A 35 -1.32 -21.40 19.19
N ILE A 36 -2.03 -20.69 18.32
CA ILE A 36 -2.50 -19.31 18.57
C ILE A 36 -3.72 -19.26 19.51
N LYS A 37 -4.46 -20.35 19.67
CA LYS A 37 -5.66 -20.38 20.53
C LYS A 37 -5.39 -20.46 22.03
N GLU A 38 -4.22 -20.85 22.46
CA GLU A 38 -3.91 -21.04 23.89
C GLU A 38 -3.06 -19.93 24.54
N GLU A 39 -2.40 -19.03 23.78
CA GLU A 39 -1.46 -18.04 24.32
C GLU A 39 -1.98 -16.60 24.41
N ASN A 40 -3.20 -16.30 23.99
CA ASN A 40 -3.66 -14.90 23.80
C ASN A 40 -4.44 -14.27 24.96
N ILE A 41 -4.30 -14.75 26.20
CA ILE A 41 -4.99 -14.10 27.36
C ILE A 41 -4.04 -13.43 28.37
N ASN A 42 -2.78 -13.77 28.42
CA ASN A 42 -1.88 -13.18 29.44
C ASN A 42 -0.50 -12.89 28.87
N ASN A 43 -0.27 -11.73 28.30
CA ASN A 43 1.00 -10.99 28.30
C ASN A 43 1.15 -10.09 27.07
N LEU A 44 0.70 -8.85 27.19
CA LEU A 44 1.20 -7.72 26.41
C LEU A 44 2.59 -7.35 26.95
N ASN A 45 3.60 -8.07 26.53
CA ASN A 45 4.99 -7.65 26.67
C ASN A 45 5.67 -7.75 25.31
N LEU A 46 6.27 -6.61 24.94
CA LEU A 46 7.10 -6.41 23.76
C LEU A 46 8.06 -7.60 23.53
N ARG A 47 7.75 -8.50 22.63
CA ARG A 47 8.70 -9.45 22.06
C ARG A 47 8.99 -9.07 20.61
N THR A 48 10.26 -8.90 20.34
CA THR A 48 10.84 -8.90 19.00
C THR A 48 10.24 -10.04 18.18
N LEU A 49 9.48 -9.69 17.14
CA LEU A 49 8.90 -10.65 16.21
C LEU A 49 10.02 -11.25 15.37
N ASP A 50 10.25 -12.55 15.52
CA ASP A 50 11.04 -13.34 14.58
C ASP A 50 10.46 -13.21 13.17
N VAL A 51 11.28 -12.67 12.27
CA VAL A 51 10.94 -12.46 10.86
C VAL A 51 10.99 -13.81 10.14
N SER A 52 9.85 -14.49 10.07
CA SER A 52 9.63 -15.44 8.98
C SER A 52 9.42 -14.62 7.69
N VAL A 53 10.31 -14.80 6.72
CA VAL A 53 10.26 -14.16 5.39
C VAL A 53 8.95 -14.57 4.69
N ASN A 54 7.90 -13.80 4.94
CA ASN A 54 6.66 -13.87 4.19
C ASN A 54 6.64 -12.62 3.30
N ASN A 55 6.62 -12.82 1.98
CA ASN A 55 6.82 -11.81 0.93
C ASN A 55 5.72 -10.73 0.81
N ASN A 56 4.96 -10.43 1.86
CA ASN A 56 3.93 -9.40 1.85
C ASN A 56 4.35 -8.23 2.74
N LYS A 57 5.12 -7.30 2.16
CA LYS A 57 5.34 -5.99 2.79
C LYS A 57 4.00 -5.31 3.05
N LYS A 58 3.92 -4.57 4.15
CA LYS A 58 2.75 -3.76 4.50
C LYS A 58 2.84 -2.37 3.90
N ASN A 59 1.70 -1.70 3.81
CA ASN A 59 1.69 -0.25 3.65
C ASN A 59 1.82 0.43 5.02
N VAL A 60 2.17 1.72 5.04
CA VAL A 60 2.20 2.50 6.27
C VAL A 60 1.63 3.90 6.04
N VAL A 61 0.74 4.32 6.93
CA VAL A 61 0.36 5.72 7.08
C VAL A 61 1.21 6.29 8.21
N ILE A 62 2.00 7.33 7.90
CA ILE A 62 2.84 8.02 8.88
C ILE A 62 2.39 9.47 9.07
N GLY A 63 2.50 9.97 10.28
CA GLY A 63 2.14 11.34 10.61
C GLY A 63 2.94 11.88 11.77
N LEU A 64 2.84 13.20 11.98
CA LEU A 64 3.45 13.90 13.10
C LEU A 64 2.41 14.73 13.81
N ALA A 65 2.29 14.55 15.12
CA ALA A 65 1.44 15.34 16.00
C ALA A 65 2.31 16.03 17.08
N PHE A 66 2.26 17.34 17.07
CA PHE A 66 3.04 18.16 17.99
C PHE A 66 2.12 19.11 18.74
N ASP A 67 2.05 18.97 20.07
CA ASP A 67 1.30 19.84 20.97
C ASP A 67 -0.21 19.95 20.63
N TYR A 68 -0.81 18.82 20.16
CA TYR A 68 -2.23 18.75 19.84
C TYR A 68 -3.04 18.10 20.95
N SER A 69 -4.27 18.60 21.18
CA SER A 69 -5.27 17.89 21.98
C SER A 69 -6.03 16.83 21.13
N TRP A 70 -6.68 15.90 21.81
CA TRP A 70 -7.51 14.89 21.15
C TRP A 70 -8.61 15.50 20.27
N GLU A 71 -9.26 16.56 20.73
CA GLU A 71 -10.36 17.22 20.04
C GLU A 71 -9.96 17.73 18.65
N ILE A 72 -8.70 18.20 18.51
CA ILE A 72 -8.15 18.67 17.24
C ILE A 72 -7.94 17.50 16.27
N MET A 73 -7.52 16.34 16.76
CA MET A 73 -7.10 15.20 15.94
C MET A 73 -8.17 14.12 15.81
N ARG A 74 -9.25 14.20 16.58
CA ARG A 74 -10.29 13.17 16.68
C ARG A 74 -10.79 12.71 15.32
N ASN A 75 -11.14 13.64 14.44
CA ASN A 75 -11.67 13.31 13.12
C ASN A 75 -10.67 12.50 12.27
N TYR A 76 -9.40 12.81 12.37
CA TYR A 76 -8.34 12.06 11.69
C TYR A 76 -8.34 10.60 12.15
N PHE A 77 -8.23 10.34 13.44
CA PHE A 77 -8.11 8.99 13.95
C PHE A 77 -9.40 8.16 13.81
N ILE A 78 -10.56 8.76 14.09
CA ILE A 78 -11.83 8.06 13.93
C ILE A 78 -12.11 7.74 12.46
N SER A 79 -11.82 8.65 11.54
CA SER A 79 -11.95 8.38 10.11
C SER A 79 -10.95 7.33 9.62
N LEU A 80 -9.71 7.34 10.11
CA LEU A 80 -8.67 6.39 9.78
C LEU A 80 -9.08 4.93 10.06
N ILE A 81 -9.61 4.66 11.27
CA ILE A 81 -10.06 3.31 11.65
C ILE A 81 -11.32 2.88 10.89
N LYS A 82 -12.13 3.81 10.41
CA LYS A 82 -13.35 3.53 9.61
C LYS A 82 -13.09 3.38 8.12
N ALA A 83 -11.93 3.80 7.61
CA ALA A 83 -11.63 3.83 6.18
C ALA A 83 -11.33 2.45 5.55
N GLY A 84 -11.26 1.38 6.35
CA GLY A 84 -11.11 0.01 5.85
C GLY A 84 -9.74 -0.30 5.25
N PHE A 85 -8.67 0.26 5.79
CA PHE A 85 -7.31 -0.01 5.35
C PHE A 85 -6.94 -1.49 5.43
N LYS A 86 -6.31 -2.01 4.37
CA LYS A 86 -5.87 -3.40 4.29
C LYS A 86 -4.34 -3.49 4.38
N ASN A 87 -3.85 -4.41 5.22
CA ASN A 87 -2.41 -4.68 5.37
C ASN A 87 -1.59 -3.38 5.58
N CYS A 88 -2.03 -2.54 6.52
CA CYS A 88 -1.46 -1.22 6.76
C CYS A 88 -1.16 -1.04 8.26
N ASP A 89 0.00 -0.49 8.57
CA ASP A 89 0.34 0.02 9.89
C ASP A 89 0.07 1.53 9.95
N PHE A 90 -0.33 2.04 11.11
CA PHE A 90 -0.49 3.46 11.39
C PHE A 90 0.55 3.88 12.40
N VAL A 91 1.45 4.79 12.03
CA VAL A 91 2.58 5.23 12.86
C VAL A 91 2.57 6.73 13.01
N ILE A 92 2.43 7.23 14.23
CA ILE A 92 2.37 8.65 14.50
C ILE A 92 3.52 9.03 15.46
N PHE A 93 4.34 9.97 15.00
CA PHE A 93 5.36 10.61 15.84
C PHE A 93 4.71 11.67 16.68
N ILE A 94 4.95 11.63 17.99
CA ILE A 94 4.29 12.49 18.96
C ILE A 94 5.31 13.28 19.81
N SER A 95 4.94 14.51 20.18
CA SER A 95 5.68 15.31 21.17
C SER A 95 4.73 16.35 21.78
N GLY A 96 4.94 16.69 23.05
CA GLY A 96 4.18 17.72 23.76
C GLY A 96 2.72 17.39 24.06
N MET A 97 2.35 16.10 24.11
CA MET A 97 0.96 15.67 24.25
C MET A 97 0.67 15.10 25.64
N SER A 98 -0.56 15.25 26.15
CA SER A 98 -0.98 14.63 27.39
C SER A 98 -1.05 13.10 27.27
N GLU A 99 -0.82 12.40 28.38
CA GLU A 99 -0.93 10.95 28.43
C GLU A 99 -2.33 10.46 28.04
N GLU A 100 -3.39 11.18 28.43
CA GLU A 100 -4.76 10.89 28.04
C GLU A 100 -4.92 10.90 26.51
N THR A 101 -4.41 11.94 25.84
CA THR A 101 -4.46 12.05 24.38
C THR A 101 -3.70 10.91 23.71
N VAL A 102 -2.51 10.58 24.19
CA VAL A 102 -1.70 9.48 23.67
C VAL A 102 -2.43 8.14 23.83
N ASN A 103 -3.08 7.89 24.97
CA ASN A 103 -3.86 6.68 25.21
C ASN A 103 -5.07 6.56 24.26
N LYS A 104 -5.76 7.67 23.98
CA LYS A 104 -6.85 7.72 22.98
C LYS A 104 -6.33 7.37 21.58
N ILE A 105 -5.18 7.90 21.17
CA ILE A 105 -4.54 7.55 19.88
C ILE A 105 -4.21 6.06 19.82
N LYS A 106 -3.57 5.52 20.85
CA LYS A 106 -3.25 4.08 20.96
C LYS A 106 -4.49 3.19 20.90
N SER A 107 -5.58 3.62 21.52
CA SER A 107 -6.84 2.87 21.48
C SER A 107 -7.43 2.75 20.08
N CYS A 108 -7.04 3.64 19.14
CA CYS A 108 -7.37 3.54 17.71
C CYS A 108 -6.49 2.54 16.93
N GLY A 109 -5.66 1.73 17.60
CA GLY A 109 -4.76 0.78 16.93
C GLY A 109 -3.52 1.44 16.30
N VAL A 110 -3.19 2.65 16.70
CA VAL A 110 -2.08 3.45 16.17
C VAL A 110 -0.83 3.21 17.00
N ILE A 111 0.30 3.03 16.33
CA ILE A 111 1.63 2.95 16.92
C ILE A 111 2.10 4.39 17.15
N THR A 112 2.31 4.78 18.39
CA THR A 112 2.87 6.09 18.75
C THR A 112 4.36 5.97 19.02
N LEU A 113 5.15 6.89 18.46
CA LEU A 113 6.60 6.98 18.67
C LEU A 113 6.94 8.37 19.17
N ASP A 114 7.59 8.45 20.32
CA ASP A 114 8.04 9.72 20.86
C ASP A 114 9.18 10.30 20.00
N ILE A 115 9.13 11.60 19.74
CA ILE A 115 10.25 12.33 19.17
C ILE A 115 11.25 12.54 20.32
N PRO A 116 12.50 12.04 20.22
CA PRO A 116 13.46 12.16 21.29
C PRO A 116 13.72 13.64 21.67
N GLU A 117 13.85 13.92 22.96
CA GLU A 117 14.23 15.25 23.44
C GLU A 117 15.54 15.71 22.80
N GLY A 118 15.62 16.98 22.46
CA GLY A 118 16.81 17.57 21.81
C GLY A 118 16.94 17.22 20.31
N THR A 119 16.04 16.41 19.75
CA THR A 119 16.03 16.10 18.31
C THR A 119 15.63 17.33 17.49
N LEU A 120 14.68 18.12 18.00
CA LEU A 120 14.16 19.28 17.28
C LEU A 120 15.15 20.44 17.37
N ASN A 121 15.59 20.92 16.22
CA ASN A 121 16.43 22.13 16.14
C ASN A 121 15.52 23.35 15.97
N ALA A 122 15.67 24.35 16.84
CA ALA A 122 14.91 25.59 16.77
C ALA A 122 15.10 26.39 15.46
N GLU A 123 16.19 26.12 14.73
CA GLU A 123 16.46 26.76 13.45
C GLU A 123 15.66 26.16 12.26
N ILE A 124 15.05 25.00 12.43
CA ILE A 124 14.28 24.34 11.36
C ILE A 124 12.84 24.13 11.85
N PRO A 125 11.85 24.66 11.13
CA PRO A 125 10.44 24.47 11.48
C PRO A 125 10.07 23.00 11.59
N ILE A 126 9.21 22.65 12.55
CA ILE A 126 8.77 21.27 12.79
C ILE A 126 8.15 20.63 11.53
N ASN A 127 7.46 21.41 10.68
CA ASN A 127 6.91 20.97 9.42
C ASN A 127 7.98 20.45 8.45
N SER A 128 9.14 21.09 8.44
CA SER A 128 10.29 20.64 7.65
C SER A 128 11.03 19.50 8.33
N TYR A 129 11.07 19.50 9.68
CA TYR A 129 11.75 18.46 10.44
C TYR A 129 11.07 17.09 10.32
N ARG A 130 9.75 17.04 10.10
CA ARG A 130 9.01 15.78 9.93
C ARG A 130 9.61 14.88 8.84
N TRP A 131 10.12 15.45 7.76
CA TRP A 131 10.69 14.69 6.64
C TRP A 131 11.95 13.92 7.04
N LYS A 132 12.78 14.51 7.92
CA LYS A 132 13.94 13.80 8.50
C LYS A 132 13.50 12.63 9.38
N ILE A 133 12.51 12.85 10.23
CA ILE A 133 11.96 11.81 11.12
C ILE A 133 11.41 10.66 10.29
N TYR A 134 10.65 10.95 9.24
CA TYR A 134 10.07 9.95 8.35
C TYR A 134 11.15 9.15 7.61
N SER A 135 12.17 9.81 7.06
CA SER A 135 13.30 9.14 6.41
C SER A 135 14.00 8.18 7.36
N ASP A 136 14.36 8.62 8.56
CA ASP A 136 15.07 7.79 9.54
C ASP A 136 14.27 6.56 9.97
N PHE A 137 12.97 6.72 10.16
CA PHE A 137 12.07 5.61 10.46
C PHE A 137 11.96 4.63 9.29
N LEU A 138 11.72 5.13 8.09
CA LEU A 138 11.55 4.30 6.90
C LEU A 138 12.83 3.54 6.54
N LYS A 139 14.00 4.15 6.65
CA LYS A 139 15.29 3.47 6.46
C LYS A 139 15.49 2.28 7.39
N LYS A 140 15.07 2.41 8.65
CA LYS A 140 15.13 1.32 9.65
C LYS A 140 14.10 0.22 9.40
N ASN A 141 13.03 0.51 8.67
CA ASN A 141 11.90 -0.38 8.43
C ASN A 141 11.63 -0.67 6.95
N GLN A 142 12.60 -0.44 6.07
CA GLN A 142 12.46 -0.54 4.62
C GLN A 142 12.02 -1.93 4.15
N GLU A 143 12.45 -2.98 4.84
CA GLU A 143 12.05 -4.35 4.51
C GLU A 143 10.61 -4.68 4.93
N LYS A 144 10.04 -3.91 5.85
CA LYS A 144 8.69 -4.11 6.38
C LYS A 144 7.61 -3.48 5.50
N TYR A 145 7.91 -2.33 4.86
CA TYR A 145 6.91 -1.53 4.17
C TYR A 145 7.13 -1.47 2.66
N ASP A 146 6.02 -1.43 1.90
CA ASP A 146 5.96 -1.30 0.44
C ASP A 146 5.69 0.14 0.03
N LYS A 147 4.59 0.71 0.55
CA LYS A 147 4.17 2.09 0.26
C LYS A 147 3.97 2.87 1.55
N VAL A 148 4.19 4.15 1.46
CA VAL A 148 3.99 5.11 2.56
C VAL A 148 3.06 6.23 2.11
N PHE A 149 2.15 6.62 2.99
CA PHE A 149 1.31 7.79 2.85
C PHE A 149 1.45 8.68 4.08
N THR A 150 1.48 9.98 3.89
CA THR A 150 1.41 10.98 4.96
C THR A 150 0.41 12.06 4.61
N CYS A 151 -0.30 12.57 5.62
CA CYS A 151 -1.08 13.79 5.54
C CYS A 151 -1.13 14.51 6.88
N ASP A 152 -1.50 15.80 6.86
CA ASP A 152 -1.59 16.62 8.04
C ASP A 152 -2.70 16.11 8.97
N ILE A 153 -2.35 15.84 10.25
CA ILE A 153 -3.24 15.18 11.21
C ILE A 153 -4.40 16.10 11.62
N ARG A 154 -4.15 17.38 11.68
CA ARG A 154 -5.14 18.35 12.19
C ARG A 154 -6.38 18.46 11.29
N ASP A 155 -6.18 18.44 9.98
CA ASP A 155 -7.20 18.84 8.99
C ASP A 155 -7.36 17.85 7.83
N SER A 156 -7.03 16.57 8.08
CA SER A 156 -7.30 15.49 7.13
C SER A 156 -8.29 14.48 7.69
N ILE A 157 -9.11 13.90 6.82
CA ILE A 157 -10.00 12.76 7.12
C ILE A 157 -9.88 11.70 6.03
N PHE A 158 -10.14 10.44 6.43
CA PHE A 158 -10.12 9.28 5.55
C PHE A 158 -11.53 8.77 5.29
N GLN A 159 -11.83 8.43 4.04
CA GLN A 159 -13.11 7.84 3.67
C GLN A 159 -12.91 6.46 3.04
N LYS A 160 -11.71 6.18 2.50
CA LYS A 160 -11.31 4.88 1.93
C LYS A 160 -9.80 4.68 2.09
N ASP A 161 -9.35 3.44 1.90
CA ASP A 161 -7.92 3.11 1.80
C ASP A 161 -7.32 3.78 0.56
N ILE A 162 -6.40 4.74 0.76
CA ILE A 162 -5.74 5.47 -0.32
C ILE A 162 -4.83 4.59 -1.18
N PHE A 163 -4.24 3.54 -0.61
CA PHE A 163 -3.28 2.68 -1.31
C PHE A 163 -3.91 1.87 -2.44
N GLN A 164 -5.22 1.64 -2.43
CA GLN A 164 -5.92 0.93 -3.51
C GLN A 164 -5.91 1.66 -4.86
N PHE A 165 -5.56 2.95 -4.88
CA PHE A 165 -5.50 3.76 -6.09
C PHE A 165 -4.11 3.82 -6.73
N TYR A 166 -3.12 3.13 -6.14
CA TYR A 166 -1.72 3.16 -6.57
C TYR A 166 -1.15 1.75 -6.69
N GLU A 167 -1.05 1.26 -7.93
CA GLU A 167 -0.52 -0.08 -8.25
C GLU A 167 0.98 -0.06 -8.63
N GLN A 168 1.54 1.13 -8.87
CA GLN A 168 2.92 1.31 -9.29
C GLN A 168 3.89 0.81 -8.21
N LYS A 169 4.98 0.16 -8.65
CA LYS A 169 6.01 -0.36 -7.75
C LYS A 169 7.00 0.70 -7.27
N SER A 170 7.29 1.69 -8.11
CA SER A 170 8.22 2.77 -7.82
C SER A 170 7.60 4.08 -8.29
N PHE A 171 7.23 4.96 -7.35
CA PHE A 171 6.58 6.23 -7.65
C PHE A 171 6.65 7.19 -6.46
N LEU A 172 6.46 8.47 -6.77
CA LEU A 172 6.18 9.54 -5.80
C LEU A 172 4.88 10.23 -6.23
N GLY A 173 3.86 10.25 -5.38
CA GLY A 173 2.56 10.88 -5.64
C GLY A 173 2.41 12.18 -4.86
N VAL A 174 2.06 13.24 -5.56
CA VAL A 174 1.83 14.58 -5.01
C VAL A 174 0.44 15.09 -5.39
N PHE A 175 -0.11 16.01 -4.60
CA PHE A 175 -1.48 16.48 -4.73
C PHE A 175 -1.51 17.99 -4.89
N LEU A 176 -2.28 18.45 -5.87
CA LEU A 176 -2.40 19.86 -6.21
C LEU A 176 -3.50 20.53 -5.37
N GLU A 177 -3.23 21.77 -4.97
CA GLU A 177 -4.26 22.72 -4.55
C GLU A 177 -4.83 23.46 -5.75
N ASP A 178 -5.98 24.12 -5.55
CA ASP A 178 -6.44 25.14 -6.51
C ASP A 178 -5.57 26.39 -6.36
N GLY A 179 -5.22 26.99 -7.51
CA GLY A 179 -4.30 28.12 -7.58
C GLY A 179 -2.90 27.75 -8.10
N ASP A 180 -2.07 28.75 -8.27
CA ASP A 180 -0.70 28.63 -8.75
C ASP A 180 0.31 29.33 -7.82
N LEU A 181 1.58 29.18 -8.11
CA LEU A 181 2.66 29.71 -7.26
C LEU A 181 2.76 31.25 -7.29
N THR A 182 1.90 31.95 -8.06
CA THR A 182 1.79 33.42 -7.99
C THR A 182 0.91 33.88 -6.82
N GLU A 183 0.13 32.98 -6.20
CA GLU A 183 -0.61 33.24 -4.97
C GLU A 183 0.34 33.83 -3.90
N ARG A 184 -0.10 34.92 -3.24
CA ARG A 184 0.76 35.75 -2.42
C ARG A 184 1.65 34.98 -1.44
N ALA A 185 1.10 34.08 -0.65
CA ALA A 185 1.86 33.33 0.34
C ALA A 185 2.88 32.39 -0.33
N ASN A 186 2.47 31.66 -1.37
CA ASN A 186 3.35 30.73 -2.11
C ASN A 186 4.49 31.47 -2.81
N LYS A 187 4.18 32.63 -3.41
CA LYS A 187 5.22 33.51 -4.01
C LYS A 187 6.24 33.96 -2.97
N GLU A 188 5.78 34.46 -1.83
CA GLU A 188 6.67 34.89 -0.73
C GLU A 188 7.55 33.73 -0.27
N TRP A 189 7.00 32.56 -0.04
CA TRP A 189 7.74 31.36 0.36
C TRP A 189 8.76 30.91 -0.68
N MET A 190 8.40 30.93 -1.97
CA MET A 190 9.33 30.59 -3.04
C MET A 190 10.49 31.59 -3.15
N LEU A 191 10.23 32.89 -3.00
CA LEU A 191 11.28 33.93 -3.04
C LEU A 191 12.18 33.88 -1.81
N MET A 192 11.73 33.34 -0.66
CA MET A 192 12.60 33.05 0.49
C MET A 192 13.53 31.87 0.20
N LEU A 193 13.08 30.91 -0.61
CA LEU A 193 13.82 29.68 -0.89
C LEU A 193 14.82 29.82 -2.02
N CYS A 194 14.44 30.50 -3.13
CA CYS A 194 15.24 30.56 -4.36
C CYS A 194 15.30 31.99 -4.94
N SER A 195 16.17 32.18 -5.94
CA SER A 195 16.27 33.48 -6.62
C SER A 195 15.03 33.79 -7.44
N GLU A 196 14.83 35.07 -7.75
CA GLU A 196 13.71 35.53 -8.59
C GLU A 196 13.74 34.92 -9.99
N GLU A 197 14.92 34.69 -10.56
CA GLU A 197 15.09 34.04 -11.86
C GLU A 197 14.56 32.60 -11.81
N VAL A 198 14.91 31.84 -10.80
CA VAL A 198 14.42 30.48 -10.58
C VAL A 198 12.92 30.48 -10.37
N TYR A 199 12.39 31.34 -9.50
CA TYR A 199 10.95 31.47 -9.26
C TYR A 199 10.18 31.72 -10.55
N LYS A 200 10.61 32.68 -11.41
CA LYS A 200 9.95 32.99 -12.68
C LYS A 200 9.79 31.79 -13.62
N THR A 201 10.67 30.78 -13.52
CA THR A 201 10.57 29.58 -14.38
C THR A 201 9.42 28.64 -13.99
N ILE A 202 8.93 28.77 -12.74
CA ILE A 202 7.90 27.86 -12.19
C ILE A 202 6.66 28.61 -11.65
N ALA A 203 6.64 29.93 -11.71
CA ALA A 203 5.61 30.78 -11.08
C ALA A 203 4.16 30.41 -11.50
N GLU A 204 3.95 30.04 -12.76
CA GLU A 204 2.62 29.67 -13.31
C GLU A 204 2.25 28.20 -13.04
N LYS A 205 3.10 27.45 -12.33
CA LYS A 205 2.77 26.06 -11.96
C LYS A 205 1.76 26.03 -10.84
N ARG A 206 0.84 25.05 -10.89
CA ARG A 206 -0.13 24.83 -9.82
C ARG A 206 0.58 24.49 -8.50
N ILE A 207 0.01 24.92 -7.40
CA ILE A 207 0.55 24.65 -6.07
C ILE A 207 0.48 23.14 -5.78
N ILE A 208 1.61 22.55 -5.39
CA ILE A 208 1.64 21.22 -4.80
C ILE A 208 1.57 21.37 -3.28
N CYS A 209 0.60 20.74 -2.65
CA CYS A 209 0.39 20.81 -1.22
C CYS A 209 1.40 19.92 -0.47
N ALA A 210 2.12 20.50 0.49
CA ALA A 210 3.04 19.74 1.35
C ALA A 210 2.32 18.95 2.46
N GLY A 211 1.04 19.21 2.69
CA GLY A 211 0.26 18.53 3.71
C GLY A 211 -0.10 17.08 3.38
N SER A 212 0.22 16.58 2.19
CA SER A 212 -0.03 15.19 1.81
C SER A 212 0.94 14.69 0.73
N LEU A 213 1.43 13.46 0.92
CA LEU A 213 2.35 12.79 -0.01
C LEU A 213 2.14 11.27 0.07
N ILE A 214 2.28 10.57 -1.07
CA ILE A 214 2.27 9.12 -1.16
C ILE A 214 3.45 8.63 -2.02
N GLY A 215 3.98 7.44 -1.74
CA GLY A 215 5.02 6.89 -2.60
C GLY A 215 5.39 5.46 -2.23
N SER A 216 6.16 4.82 -3.11
CA SER A 216 6.94 3.65 -2.71
C SER A 216 7.97 4.07 -1.66
N VAL A 217 8.29 3.17 -0.73
CA VAL A 217 9.18 3.49 0.40
C VAL A 217 10.54 4.02 -0.06
N ASP A 218 11.11 3.45 -1.12
CA ASP A 218 12.38 3.90 -1.70
C ASP A 218 12.32 5.35 -2.20
N LYS A 219 11.29 5.69 -2.98
CA LYS A 219 11.12 7.04 -3.53
C LYS A 219 10.74 8.07 -2.48
N PHE A 220 9.99 7.64 -1.47
CA PHE A 220 9.65 8.50 -0.35
C PHE A 220 10.88 8.83 0.51
N ILE A 221 11.76 7.87 0.78
CA ILE A 221 13.03 8.08 1.47
C ILE A 221 13.92 9.05 0.67
N GLU A 222 14.07 8.79 -0.64
CA GLU A 222 14.85 9.65 -1.54
C GLU A 222 14.35 11.10 -1.51
N PHE A 223 13.01 11.28 -1.59
CA PHE A 223 12.39 12.61 -1.44
C PHE A 223 12.72 13.25 -0.09
N CYS A 224 12.55 12.54 1.01
CA CYS A 224 12.81 13.06 2.34
C CYS A 224 14.26 13.48 2.53
N ASP A 225 15.20 12.72 2.00
CA ASP A 225 16.63 13.04 2.09
C ASP A 225 16.98 14.32 1.32
N ILE A 226 16.52 14.44 0.06
CA ILE A 226 16.70 15.64 -0.75
C ILE A 226 16.02 16.84 -0.10
N PHE A 227 14.81 16.64 0.42
CA PHE A 227 14.09 17.68 1.15
C PHE A 227 14.90 18.17 2.35
N TRP A 228 15.44 17.23 3.14
CA TRP A 228 16.20 17.57 4.34
C TRP A 228 17.51 18.31 4.04
N GLU A 229 18.23 17.95 2.98
CA GLU A 229 19.42 18.66 2.52
C GLU A 229 19.11 20.14 2.21
N ILE A 230 18.00 20.40 1.51
CA ILE A 230 17.58 21.77 1.19
C ILE A 230 17.16 22.52 2.46
N ALA A 231 16.40 21.87 3.35
CA ALA A 231 15.95 22.48 4.61
C ALA A 231 17.12 22.87 5.50
N LEU A 232 18.17 22.04 5.57
CA LEU A 232 19.42 22.38 6.29
C LEU A 232 20.15 23.58 5.70
N GLU A 233 20.21 23.66 4.37
CA GLU A 233 20.85 24.79 3.67
C GLU A 233 20.09 26.10 3.93
N LYS A 234 18.75 26.04 3.88
CA LYS A 234 17.88 27.24 3.95
C LYS A 234 17.41 27.60 5.37
N LYS A 235 17.56 26.68 6.34
CA LYS A 235 17.21 26.89 7.75
C LYS A 235 15.78 27.47 7.91
N ASN A 236 15.64 28.60 8.61
CA ASN A 236 14.36 29.28 8.89
C ASN A 236 13.57 29.70 7.64
N ASN A 237 14.22 29.75 6.49
CA ASN A 237 13.56 30.04 5.20
C ASN A 237 13.06 28.78 4.49
N GLY A 238 13.28 27.60 5.08
CA GLY A 238 12.87 26.31 4.53
C GLY A 238 11.41 25.99 4.79
N ILE A 239 10.48 26.73 4.20
CA ILE A 239 9.05 26.42 4.25
C ILE A 239 8.79 25.18 3.43
N ASP A 240 8.17 24.17 4.05
CA ASP A 240 8.04 22.82 3.49
C ASP A 240 7.32 22.81 2.12
N GLN A 241 6.27 23.61 1.95
CA GLN A 241 5.56 23.69 0.67
C GLN A 241 6.42 24.29 -0.46
N ALA A 242 7.23 25.30 -0.15
CA ALA A 242 8.16 25.87 -1.12
C ALA A 242 9.24 24.85 -1.54
N ILE A 243 9.80 24.11 -0.59
CA ILE A 243 10.82 23.08 -0.85
C ILE A 243 10.23 21.98 -1.74
N LEU A 244 9.02 21.48 -1.45
CA LEU A 244 8.35 20.47 -2.25
C LEU A 244 8.14 20.94 -3.70
N ASN A 245 7.58 22.13 -3.89
CA ASN A 245 7.36 22.71 -5.22
C ASN A 245 8.67 22.91 -5.99
N TYR A 246 9.72 23.36 -5.30
CA TYR A 246 11.05 23.52 -5.87
C TYR A 246 11.66 22.18 -6.34
N ILE A 247 11.56 21.12 -5.52
CA ILE A 247 12.04 19.78 -5.88
C ILE A 247 11.34 19.28 -7.12
N VAL A 248 10.00 19.39 -7.16
CA VAL A 248 9.20 18.81 -8.23
C VAL A 248 9.33 19.63 -9.52
N TYR A 249 9.18 20.94 -9.47
CA TYR A 249 9.06 21.73 -10.68
C TYR A 249 10.39 22.25 -11.20
N TYR A 250 11.34 22.58 -10.33
CA TYR A 250 12.63 23.14 -10.73
C TYR A 250 13.72 22.08 -10.81
N LYS A 251 13.95 21.32 -9.73
CA LYS A 251 14.98 20.26 -9.73
C LYS A 251 14.58 19.07 -10.60
N LYS A 252 13.29 18.78 -10.73
CA LYS A 252 12.71 17.69 -11.55
C LYS A 252 13.30 16.32 -11.21
N THR A 253 13.70 16.10 -9.98
CA THR A 253 14.42 14.89 -9.55
C THR A 253 13.58 13.61 -9.74
N PHE A 254 12.23 13.73 -9.73
CA PHE A 254 11.31 12.59 -9.82
C PHE A 254 10.53 12.56 -11.14
N GLU A 255 11.01 13.24 -12.20
CA GLU A 255 10.27 13.40 -13.47
C GLU A 255 9.81 12.05 -14.04
N ASP A 256 10.63 10.99 -13.90
CA ASP A 256 10.35 9.65 -14.46
C ASP A 256 9.34 8.83 -13.63
N CYS A 257 9.08 9.20 -12.38
CA CYS A 257 8.25 8.40 -11.46
C CYS A 257 7.19 9.19 -10.69
N ILE A 258 7.06 10.50 -10.97
CA ILE A 258 6.10 11.34 -10.26
C ILE A 258 4.68 11.16 -10.79
N ILE A 259 3.72 11.07 -9.85
CA ILE A 259 2.29 11.08 -10.13
C ILE A 259 1.69 12.33 -9.52
N ILE A 260 1.20 13.24 -10.36
CA ILE A 260 0.55 14.47 -9.90
C ILE A 260 -0.96 14.28 -10.02
N LYS A 261 -1.69 14.50 -8.92
CA LYS A 261 -3.17 14.42 -8.87
C LYS A 261 -3.74 15.71 -8.32
N ASP A 262 -4.91 16.07 -8.80
CA ASP A 262 -5.71 17.18 -8.31
C ASP A 262 -7.01 16.69 -7.66
N ASN A 263 -7.97 17.60 -7.42
CA ASN A 263 -9.23 17.29 -6.77
C ASN A 263 -10.19 16.40 -7.61
N HIS A 264 -9.79 15.95 -8.79
CA HIS A 264 -10.41 14.84 -9.53
C HIS A 264 -9.92 13.47 -9.06
N GLY A 265 -8.78 13.42 -8.35
CA GLY A 265 -8.13 12.22 -7.86
C GLY A 265 -8.72 11.65 -6.56
N PRO A 266 -8.01 10.65 -6.00
CA PRO A 266 -8.45 9.99 -4.77
C PRO A 266 -8.22 10.83 -3.51
N LEU A 267 -7.39 11.89 -3.56
CA LEU A 267 -7.21 12.84 -2.49
C LEU A 267 -7.63 14.22 -2.98
N MET A 268 -8.42 14.92 -2.18
CA MET A 268 -8.83 16.31 -2.41
C MET A 268 -8.18 17.23 -1.38
N THR A 269 -7.52 18.29 -1.85
CA THR A 269 -7.05 19.40 -1.02
C THR A 269 -7.97 20.59 -1.24
N ILE A 270 -8.84 20.85 -0.28
CA ILE A 270 -10.04 21.69 -0.48
C ILE A 270 -10.03 23.02 0.27
N GLY A 271 -8.88 23.38 0.87
CA GLY A 271 -8.79 24.60 1.71
C GLY A 271 -9.01 25.90 0.97
N ILE A 272 -8.55 25.99 -0.27
CA ILE A 272 -8.66 27.20 -1.10
C ILE A 272 -9.54 26.98 -2.34
N THR A 273 -10.18 25.82 -2.47
CA THR A 273 -11.05 25.56 -3.62
C THR A 273 -12.26 26.48 -3.64
N LYS A 274 -12.56 27.01 -4.82
CA LYS A 274 -13.74 27.87 -5.07
C LYS A 274 -14.92 27.07 -5.64
N GLN A 275 -14.69 25.79 -5.98
CA GLN A 275 -15.72 24.92 -6.52
C GLN A 275 -16.58 24.35 -5.39
N ASP A 276 -17.87 24.17 -5.66
CA ASP A 276 -18.78 23.51 -4.75
C ASP A 276 -18.38 22.03 -4.57
N ILE A 277 -18.31 21.61 -3.32
CA ILE A 277 -17.96 20.24 -2.98
C ILE A 277 -19.23 19.48 -2.61
N SER A 278 -19.53 18.44 -3.38
CA SER A 278 -20.69 17.60 -3.18
C SER A 278 -20.48 16.62 -2.02
N LEU A 279 -21.56 16.33 -1.31
CA LEU A 279 -21.65 15.29 -0.27
C LEU A 279 -22.69 14.26 -0.71
N ASP A 280 -22.42 12.99 -0.42
CA ASP A 280 -23.46 11.95 -0.52
C ASP A 280 -24.37 11.93 0.73
N ASN A 281 -25.31 10.97 0.77
CA ASN A 281 -26.26 10.83 1.88
C ASN A 281 -25.58 10.45 3.20
N ASP A 282 -24.40 9.85 3.16
CA ASP A 282 -23.60 9.44 4.31
C ASP A 282 -22.56 10.51 4.72
N ILE A 283 -22.69 11.72 4.17
CA ILE A 283 -21.76 12.84 4.41
C ILE A 283 -20.32 12.45 3.96
N ASN A 284 -20.17 11.65 2.89
CA ASN A 284 -18.88 11.49 2.24
C ASN A 284 -18.67 12.59 1.21
N LEU A 285 -17.45 13.13 1.14
CA LEU A 285 -17.07 14.12 0.15
C LEU A 285 -16.77 13.43 -1.18
N ILE A 286 -17.35 13.98 -2.22
CA ILE A 286 -17.28 13.50 -3.60
C ILE A 286 -16.27 14.35 -4.36
N ASN A 287 -15.31 13.72 -5.04
CA ASN A 287 -14.35 14.40 -5.91
C ASN A 287 -15.01 14.92 -7.19
N PHE A 288 -14.32 15.72 -7.97
CA PHE A 288 -14.89 16.33 -9.18
C PHE A 288 -15.19 15.35 -10.32
N ASP A 289 -14.75 14.09 -10.21
CA ASP A 289 -15.14 12.98 -11.10
C ASP A 289 -16.41 12.23 -10.59
N GLY A 290 -17.04 12.69 -9.52
CA GLY A 290 -18.26 12.08 -8.97
C GLY A 290 -18.01 10.84 -8.13
N GLN A 291 -16.79 10.62 -7.65
CA GLN A 291 -16.43 9.48 -6.82
C GLN A 291 -16.17 9.91 -5.37
N ILE A 292 -16.45 9.04 -4.40
CA ILE A 292 -16.03 9.27 -3.01
C ILE A 292 -14.52 9.34 -2.98
N ALA A 293 -13.95 10.49 -2.60
CA ALA A 293 -12.52 10.65 -2.40
C ALA A 293 -12.04 9.78 -1.23
N ALA A 294 -10.84 9.25 -1.34
CA ALA A 294 -10.27 8.42 -0.27
C ALA A 294 -9.82 9.25 0.93
N VAL A 295 -9.22 10.41 0.66
CA VAL A 295 -8.73 11.34 1.67
C VAL A 295 -9.17 12.77 1.34
N ILE A 296 -9.54 13.52 2.35
CA ILE A 296 -9.84 14.96 2.27
C ILE A 296 -8.85 15.69 3.17
N HIS A 297 -8.15 16.63 2.60
CA HIS A 297 -7.23 17.51 3.31
C HIS A 297 -7.76 18.94 3.34
N GLN A 298 -7.52 19.67 4.43
CA GLN A 298 -7.99 21.04 4.70
C GLN A 298 -9.54 21.17 4.71
N TYR A 299 -10.23 20.14 5.26
CA TYR A 299 -11.69 20.13 5.35
C TYR A 299 -12.23 21.21 6.30
N ASP A 300 -11.42 21.69 7.22
CA ASP A 300 -11.76 22.61 8.30
C ASP A 300 -11.92 24.08 7.87
N LYS A 301 -11.57 24.41 6.63
CA LYS A 301 -11.59 25.80 6.14
C LYS A 301 -13.00 26.35 5.89
N VAL A 302 -14.03 25.49 5.82
CA VAL A 302 -15.42 25.88 5.66
C VAL A 302 -16.21 25.46 6.90
N PRO A 303 -16.74 26.40 7.72
CA PRO A 303 -17.41 26.12 9.00
C PRO A 303 -18.56 25.11 8.92
N GLU A 304 -19.45 25.24 7.94
CA GLU A 304 -20.58 24.31 7.77
C GLU A 304 -20.13 22.88 7.45
N ARG A 305 -19.03 22.73 6.72
CA ARG A 305 -18.44 21.44 6.40
C ARG A 305 -17.79 20.83 7.63
N LEU A 306 -17.06 21.65 8.38
CA LEU A 306 -16.42 21.26 9.64
C LEU A 306 -17.48 20.72 10.63
N GLU A 307 -18.61 21.39 10.78
CA GLU A 307 -19.69 20.95 11.66
C GLU A 307 -20.24 19.57 11.26
N LYS A 308 -20.53 19.36 9.98
CA LYS A 308 -21.01 18.06 9.46
C LYS A 308 -20.01 16.95 9.69
N ILE A 309 -18.73 17.21 9.47
CA ILE A 309 -17.63 16.24 9.66
C ILE A 309 -17.44 15.94 11.14
N ASN A 310 -17.46 16.96 12.01
CA ASN A 310 -17.36 16.77 13.46
C ASN A 310 -18.48 15.87 13.99
N LYS A 311 -19.71 16.04 13.46
CA LYS A 311 -20.86 15.21 13.81
C LYS A 311 -20.72 13.78 13.30
N LYS A 312 -20.20 13.59 12.07
CA LYS A 312 -19.97 12.26 11.48
C LYS A 312 -18.94 11.44 12.25
N TYR A 313 -17.88 12.09 12.75
CA TYR A 313 -16.77 11.47 13.46
C TYR A 313 -16.79 11.78 14.97
N ASP A 314 -17.99 12.02 15.52
CA ASP A 314 -18.18 12.14 16.96
C ASP A 314 -17.86 10.79 17.65
N ASP A 315 -17.09 10.84 18.73
CA ASP A 315 -16.62 9.67 19.49
C ASP A 315 -17.37 9.44 20.81
N THR A 316 -18.35 10.31 21.16
CA THR A 316 -19.08 10.25 22.44
C THR A 316 -19.81 8.91 22.66
N ASN A 317 -20.25 8.25 21.57
CA ASN A 317 -20.93 6.96 21.60
C ASN A 317 -20.17 5.87 20.82
N LEU A 318 -18.90 6.11 20.46
CA LEU A 318 -18.15 5.23 19.60
C LEU A 318 -17.45 4.15 20.42
N ASN A 319 -17.81 2.89 20.21
CA ASN A 319 -17.03 1.76 20.70
C ASN A 319 -15.88 1.45 19.74
N ILE A 320 -14.74 2.10 19.92
CA ILE A 320 -13.54 1.91 19.09
C ILE A 320 -13.12 0.44 19.06
N THR A 321 -13.23 -0.26 20.19
CA THR A 321 -12.86 -1.69 20.27
C THR A 321 -13.74 -2.54 19.35
N SER A 322 -15.03 -2.27 19.24
CA SER A 322 -15.90 -3.03 18.33
C SER A 322 -15.54 -2.83 16.87
N ILE A 323 -15.16 -1.61 16.47
CA ILE A 323 -14.74 -1.31 15.09
C ILE A 323 -13.44 -2.06 14.76
N LEU A 324 -12.47 -2.08 15.66
CA LEU A 324 -11.22 -2.80 15.45
C LEU A 324 -11.45 -4.32 15.35
N ILE A 325 -12.34 -4.88 16.17
CA ILE A 325 -12.71 -6.30 16.10
C ILE A 325 -13.43 -6.63 14.78
N GLU A 326 -14.33 -5.76 14.31
CA GLU A 326 -15.00 -5.96 13.01
C GLU A 326 -13.99 -5.93 11.86
N ASN A 327 -13.06 -4.97 11.87
CA ASN A 327 -11.99 -4.88 10.88
C ASN A 327 -11.09 -6.13 10.86
N GLU A 328 -10.76 -6.68 12.03
CA GLU A 328 -9.98 -7.94 12.13
C GLU A 328 -10.77 -9.14 11.59
N LYS A 329 -12.04 -9.29 11.95
CA LYS A 329 -12.90 -10.35 11.42
C LYS A 329 -13.05 -10.27 9.89
N GLU A 330 -13.17 -9.07 9.34
CA GLU A 330 -13.23 -8.88 7.89
C GLU A 330 -11.91 -9.26 7.20
N LYS A 331 -10.77 -8.93 7.83
CA LYS A 331 -9.44 -9.38 7.37
C LYS A 331 -9.33 -10.91 7.34
N GLU A 332 -9.75 -11.59 8.41
CA GLU A 332 -9.72 -13.06 8.50
C GLU A 332 -10.65 -13.70 7.45
N ASN A 333 -11.86 -13.19 7.28
CA ASN A 333 -12.81 -13.68 6.27
C ASN A 333 -12.28 -13.51 4.84
N ASN A 334 -11.61 -12.40 4.55
CA ASN A 334 -11.03 -12.14 3.24
C ASN A 334 -9.78 -13.00 3.00
N LEU A 335 -8.98 -13.28 4.02
CA LEU A 335 -7.85 -14.21 3.97
C LEU A 335 -8.32 -15.63 3.67
N GLY A 336 -9.37 -16.11 4.35
CA GLY A 336 -10.00 -17.41 4.12
C GLY A 336 -10.56 -17.54 2.69
N LYS A 337 -11.19 -16.51 2.14
CA LYS A 337 -11.67 -16.50 0.74
C LYS A 337 -10.52 -16.54 -0.27
N SER A 338 -9.42 -15.83 0.01
CA SER A 338 -8.23 -15.82 -0.85
C SER A 338 -7.51 -17.18 -0.85
N GLN A 339 -7.38 -17.83 0.31
CA GLN A 339 -6.79 -19.18 0.42
C GLN A 339 -7.64 -20.20 -0.32
N ASN A 340 -8.97 -20.20 -0.15
CA ASN A 340 -9.88 -21.08 -0.89
C ASN A 340 -9.74 -20.90 -2.40
N LYS A 341 -9.66 -19.65 -2.90
CA LYS A 341 -9.48 -19.37 -4.34
C LYS A 341 -8.15 -19.94 -4.87
N SER A 342 -7.08 -19.89 -4.08
CA SER A 342 -5.78 -20.50 -4.42
C SER A 342 -5.85 -22.02 -4.45
N VAL A 343 -6.53 -22.65 -3.50
CA VAL A 343 -6.75 -24.10 -3.46
C VAL A 343 -7.55 -24.55 -4.68
N TYR A 344 -8.65 -23.89 -5.02
CA TYR A 344 -9.42 -24.22 -6.23
C TYR A 344 -8.62 -24.07 -7.52
N LYS A 345 -7.77 -23.04 -7.63
CA LYS A 345 -6.88 -22.87 -8.78
C LYS A 345 -5.88 -24.01 -8.90
N ASN A 346 -5.32 -24.47 -7.80
CA ASN A 346 -4.38 -25.59 -7.78
C ASN A 346 -5.05 -26.92 -8.12
N ILE A 347 -6.24 -27.17 -7.60
CA ILE A 347 -7.06 -28.35 -7.95
C ILE A 347 -7.40 -28.34 -9.45
N PHE A 348 -7.80 -27.20 -10.01
CA PHE A 348 -8.12 -27.08 -11.43
C PHE A 348 -6.89 -27.36 -12.31
N LEU A 349 -5.73 -26.81 -11.95
CA LEU A 349 -4.47 -27.10 -12.65
C LEU A 349 -4.11 -28.60 -12.60
N PHE A 350 -4.30 -29.25 -11.46
CA PHE A 350 -4.07 -30.67 -11.29
C PHE A 350 -4.98 -31.52 -12.18
N ILE A 351 -6.25 -31.17 -12.29
CA ILE A 351 -7.21 -31.85 -13.18
C ILE A 351 -6.77 -31.71 -14.65
N ILE A 352 -6.32 -30.52 -15.08
CA ILE A 352 -5.81 -30.32 -16.45
C ILE A 352 -4.61 -31.23 -16.73
N ILE A 353 -3.68 -31.34 -15.80
CA ILE A 353 -2.49 -32.21 -15.94
C ILE A 353 -2.92 -33.67 -16.11
N ILE A 354 -3.89 -34.16 -15.33
CA ILE A 354 -4.43 -35.52 -15.46
C ILE A 354 -5.01 -35.75 -16.84
N ILE A 355 -5.82 -34.82 -17.35
CA ILE A 355 -6.44 -34.90 -18.68
C ILE A 355 -5.36 -34.98 -19.77
N ILE A 356 -4.31 -34.15 -19.69
CA ILE A 356 -3.19 -34.17 -20.64
C ILE A 356 -2.51 -35.55 -20.63
N ILE A 357 -2.24 -36.12 -19.46
CA ILE A 357 -1.63 -37.44 -19.32
C ILE A 357 -2.51 -38.52 -19.95
N MET A 358 -3.83 -38.47 -19.73
CA MET A 358 -4.78 -39.42 -20.33
C MET A 358 -4.79 -39.31 -21.85
N VAL A 359 -4.82 -38.10 -22.40
CA VAL A 359 -4.78 -37.87 -23.87
C VAL A 359 -3.46 -38.38 -24.46
N MET A 360 -2.35 -38.09 -23.82
CA MET A 360 -1.02 -38.59 -24.27
C MET A 360 -0.96 -40.13 -24.25
N ARG A 361 -1.51 -40.75 -23.21
CA ARG A 361 -1.59 -42.20 -23.10
C ARG A 361 -2.47 -42.81 -24.22
N TYR A 362 -3.60 -42.16 -24.52
CA TYR A 362 -4.49 -42.58 -25.61
C TYR A 362 -3.81 -42.47 -26.98
N LEU A 363 -3.14 -41.35 -27.26
CA LEU A 363 -2.38 -41.17 -28.51
C LEU A 363 -1.26 -42.18 -28.66
N PHE A 364 -0.55 -42.49 -27.58
CA PHE A 364 0.50 -43.49 -27.56
C PHE A 364 -0.05 -44.91 -27.92
N LEU A 365 -1.20 -45.29 -27.37
CA LEU A 365 -1.86 -46.54 -27.70
C LEU A 365 -2.30 -46.59 -29.16
N LEU A 366 -2.79 -45.50 -29.74
CA LEU A 366 -3.09 -45.40 -31.16
C LEU A 366 -1.87 -45.61 -32.06
N ILE A 367 -0.72 -45.02 -31.69
CA ILE A 367 0.53 -45.18 -32.43
C ILE A 367 0.98 -46.65 -32.40
N ILE A 368 0.92 -47.31 -31.24
CA ILE A 368 1.25 -48.74 -31.11
C ILE A 368 0.32 -49.57 -31.96
N LYS A 369 -0.97 -49.32 -31.93
CA LYS A 369 -1.99 -50.03 -32.70
C LYS A 369 -1.74 -49.88 -34.21
N LYS A 370 -1.39 -48.68 -34.68
CA LYS A 370 -1.06 -48.39 -36.08
C LYS A 370 0.25 -49.12 -36.50
N LYS A 371 1.27 -49.17 -35.64
CA LYS A 371 2.55 -49.87 -35.89
C LYS A 371 2.36 -51.40 -35.98
N TYR A 372 1.47 -51.93 -35.13
CA TYR A 372 1.13 -53.38 -35.13
C TYR A 372 0.34 -53.76 -36.38
N PHE A 373 -0.58 -52.92 -36.83
CA PHE A 373 -1.41 -53.14 -38.03
C PHE A 373 -0.55 -53.11 -39.31
N ASN A 374 0.41 -52.20 -39.40
CA ASN A 374 1.37 -52.12 -40.51
C ASN A 374 2.28 -53.34 -40.56
N LYS A 375 2.74 -53.82 -39.39
CA LYS A 375 3.60 -55.04 -39.33
C LYS A 375 2.85 -56.29 -39.77
N LYS A 376 1.55 -56.38 -39.50
CA LYS A 376 0.67 -57.49 -39.92
C LYS A 376 0.37 -57.45 -41.43
N ARG A 377 0.25 -56.24 -42.00
CA ARG A 377 0.08 -56.02 -43.45
C ARG A 377 1.32 -56.37 -44.22
N PHE A 378 2.51 -56.05 -43.73
CA PHE A 378 3.83 -56.43 -44.33
C PHE A 378 4.05 -57.97 -44.32
N ARG A 379 3.64 -58.66 -43.26
CA ARG A 379 3.72 -60.14 -43.22
C ARG A 379 2.78 -60.81 -44.22
N ARG A 380 1.58 -60.28 -44.43
CA ARG A 380 0.62 -60.82 -45.42
C ARG A 380 1.13 -60.61 -46.87
N VAL A 381 1.78 -59.51 -47.16
CA VAL A 381 2.34 -59.27 -48.50
C VAL A 381 3.52 -60.20 -48.77
N LYS A 382 4.36 -60.47 -47.77
CA LYS A 382 5.51 -61.39 -47.91
C LYS A 382 5.07 -62.82 -48.13
N ILE A 383 3.95 -63.30 -47.59
CA ILE A 383 3.43 -64.66 -47.77
C ILE A 383 2.79 -64.79 -49.15
N LYS A 384 2.17 -63.77 -49.74
CA LYS A 384 1.59 -63.84 -51.08
C LYS A 384 2.63 -63.91 -52.22
N ASN A 385 3.84 -63.41 -52.00
CA ASN A 385 4.89 -63.41 -53.03
C ASN A 385 5.76 -64.70 -53.04
N TYR A 386 5.54 -65.64 -52.09
CA TYR A 386 6.30 -66.90 -52.05
C TYR A 386 5.58 -68.09 -52.72
N ASN A 387 4.32 -67.93 -53.17
CA ASN A 387 3.53 -69.01 -53.80
C ASN A 387 3.38 -68.85 -55.35
N PHE A 388 4.36 -68.25 -56.04
CA PHE A 388 4.28 -68.02 -57.47
C PHE A 388 5.48 -68.65 -58.24
N TRP A 389 6.12 -69.70 -57.66
CA TRP A 389 7.09 -70.53 -58.35
C TRP A 389 6.93 -72.00 -57.84
N GLU A 390 5.96 -72.67 -58.36
CA GLU A 390 5.87 -74.14 -58.65
C GLU A 390 4.88 -74.34 -59.81
#